data_588a658accbc7a3ec9c9a810f21d5a60
#
_entry.id   588a658accbc7a3ec9c9a810f21d5a60
#
_cell.length_a   1.000
_cell.length_b   1.000
_cell.length_c   1.000
_cell.angle_alpha   90.00
_cell.angle_beta   90.00
_cell.angle_gamma   90.00
#
_symmetry.space_group_name_H-M   'P 1'
#
loop_
_entity.id
_entity.type
_entity.pdbx_description
1 polymer ?
#
loop_
_entity_poly.entity_id
_entity_poly.type
_entity_poly.pdbx_seq_one_letter_code
_entity_poly.pdbx_strand_id
1 'polypeptide(L)'
;MIALIDYGSGNLRSVHKALLKVGAEVRLARRPEEVGDARAVVLPGVGAFDDCIQALQKQALLEASRQFIQSGRPFLGICVGYQALFDKSEEFNSCAAGLGIFQGKVVRFSGGNGLKVPQIGWNQLDIVKPGCPLFRGIAGGSYVYFVHSFFPKPVDPSIVATRTTYGETFASSVWCDNVFATQFHPEKSQRIGLQLLKNFVELAKR
;
A
#
# COMPACT_ATOMS: atom_id res chain seq x y z
N MET A 1 -15.72 11.63 0.41
CA MET A 1 -14.84 11.61 -0.78
C MET A 1 -13.48 11.05 -0.40
N ILE A 2 -12.93 10.16 -1.21
CA ILE A 2 -11.57 9.59 -1.07
C ILE A 2 -10.63 10.27 -2.05
N ALA A 3 -9.49 10.77 -1.59
CA ALA A 3 -8.45 11.26 -2.48
C ALA A 3 -7.56 10.09 -2.95
N LEU A 4 -7.47 9.91 -4.25
CA LEU A 4 -6.51 9.02 -4.89
C LEU A 4 -5.33 9.86 -5.37
N ILE A 5 -4.18 9.71 -4.74
CA ILE A 5 -2.99 10.51 -5.05
C ILE A 5 -2.51 10.21 -6.46
N ASP A 6 -2.37 11.26 -7.26
CA ASP A 6 -1.86 11.23 -8.63
C ASP A 6 -0.57 12.06 -8.73
N TYR A 7 0.55 11.40 -8.53
CA TYR A 7 1.89 11.98 -8.66
C TYR A 7 2.51 11.76 -10.05
N GLY A 8 1.70 11.36 -11.05
CA GLY A 8 2.14 11.13 -12.44
C GLY A 8 2.57 9.71 -12.73
N SER A 9 2.50 8.78 -11.76
CA SER A 9 2.79 7.37 -11.91
C SER A 9 1.76 6.54 -11.14
N GLY A 10 1.74 5.24 -11.41
CA GLY A 10 0.82 4.33 -10.72
C GLY A 10 -0.25 3.76 -11.65
N ASN A 11 -0.88 2.68 -11.21
CA ASN A 11 -2.01 2.08 -11.91
C ASN A 11 -3.32 2.80 -11.55
N LEU A 12 -3.30 4.15 -11.64
CA LEU A 12 -4.38 5.04 -11.19
C LEU A 12 -5.73 4.63 -11.75
N ARG A 13 -5.80 4.34 -13.06
CA ARG A 13 -7.07 4.00 -13.71
C ARG A 13 -7.73 2.76 -13.12
N SER A 14 -6.96 1.73 -12.82
CA SER A 14 -7.47 0.48 -12.24
C SER A 14 -7.90 0.67 -10.79
N VAL A 15 -7.10 1.37 -9.98
CA VAL A 15 -7.43 1.69 -8.58
C VAL A 15 -8.68 2.57 -8.52
N HIS A 16 -8.74 3.62 -9.33
CA HIS A 16 -9.90 4.52 -9.43
C HIS A 16 -11.18 3.73 -9.77
N LYS A 17 -11.15 2.91 -10.83
CA LYS A 17 -12.30 2.09 -11.23
C LYS A 17 -12.71 1.09 -10.15
N ALA A 18 -11.75 0.46 -9.46
CA ALA A 18 -12.04 -0.49 -8.39
C ALA A 18 -12.71 0.21 -7.20
N LEU A 19 -12.24 1.40 -6.80
CA LEU A 19 -12.87 2.21 -5.75
C LEU A 19 -14.29 2.65 -6.12
N LEU A 20 -14.51 3.12 -7.35
CA LEU A 20 -15.86 3.46 -7.85
C LEU A 20 -16.78 2.24 -7.81
N LYS A 21 -16.28 1.08 -8.23
CA LYS A 21 -17.06 -0.18 -8.24
C LYS A 21 -17.55 -0.61 -6.86
N VAL A 22 -16.83 -0.25 -5.81
CA VAL A 22 -17.23 -0.54 -4.42
C VAL A 22 -17.99 0.62 -3.75
N GLY A 23 -18.42 1.61 -4.54
CA GLY A 23 -19.30 2.70 -4.11
C GLY A 23 -18.58 3.87 -3.44
N ALA A 24 -17.30 4.06 -3.72
CA ALA A 24 -16.58 5.24 -3.26
C ALA A 24 -16.84 6.46 -4.15
N GLU A 25 -16.94 7.63 -3.54
CA GLU A 25 -16.73 8.91 -4.22
C GLU A 25 -15.22 9.18 -4.24
N VAL A 26 -14.61 9.24 -5.43
CA VAL A 26 -13.15 9.33 -5.61
C VAL A 26 -12.78 10.57 -6.39
N ARG A 27 -11.76 11.29 -5.89
CA ARG A 27 -11.13 12.42 -6.58
C ARG A 27 -9.64 12.15 -6.76
N LEU A 28 -9.09 12.44 -7.94
CA LEU A 28 -7.65 12.46 -8.15
C LEU A 28 -7.07 13.70 -7.46
N ALA A 29 -6.08 13.48 -6.59
CA ALA A 29 -5.40 14.53 -5.84
C ALA A 29 -3.99 14.72 -6.39
N ARG A 30 -3.74 15.89 -6.95
CA ARG A 30 -2.44 16.31 -7.53
C ARG A 30 -1.80 17.44 -6.75
N ARG A 31 -2.51 17.98 -5.76
CA ARG A 31 -2.08 19.12 -4.95
C ARG A 31 -2.33 18.83 -3.47
N PRO A 32 -1.50 19.41 -2.58
CA PRO A 32 -1.59 19.21 -1.14
C PRO A 32 -2.98 19.45 -0.53
N GLU A 33 -3.65 20.51 -0.95
CA GLU A 33 -4.97 20.88 -0.44
C GLU A 33 -6.04 19.82 -0.79
N GLU A 34 -5.92 19.16 -1.95
CA GLU A 34 -6.85 18.12 -2.39
C GLU A 34 -6.69 16.84 -1.54
N VAL A 35 -5.49 16.61 -0.99
CA VAL A 35 -5.21 15.55 0.01
C VAL A 35 -5.79 15.96 1.36
N GLY A 36 -5.55 17.20 1.79
CA GLY A 36 -6.00 17.73 3.08
C GLY A 36 -7.52 17.71 3.28
N ASP A 37 -8.29 17.96 2.22
CA ASP A 37 -9.76 18.02 2.27
C ASP A 37 -10.45 16.65 2.25
N ALA A 38 -9.72 15.56 2.00
CA ALA A 38 -10.29 14.22 1.85
C ALA A 38 -10.72 13.60 3.19
N ARG A 39 -11.68 12.68 3.17
CA ARG A 39 -12.03 11.84 4.31
C ARG A 39 -11.09 10.64 4.48
N ALA A 40 -10.55 10.15 3.37
CA ALA A 40 -9.54 9.10 3.35
C ALA A 40 -8.63 9.30 2.14
N VAL A 41 -7.43 8.74 2.21
CA VAL A 41 -6.43 8.83 1.13
C VAL A 41 -5.99 7.44 0.69
N VAL A 42 -5.82 7.27 -0.62
CA VAL A 42 -5.17 6.11 -1.22
C VAL A 42 -3.92 6.59 -1.96
N LEU A 43 -2.77 6.04 -1.58
CA LEU A 43 -1.49 6.23 -2.26
C LEU A 43 -1.17 4.95 -3.06
N PRO A 44 -1.47 4.91 -4.36
CA PRO A 44 -1.02 3.83 -5.22
C PRO A 44 0.44 4.05 -5.58
N GLY A 45 1.13 3.00 -6.01
CA GLY A 45 2.48 3.15 -6.54
C GLY A 45 2.86 1.96 -7.42
N VAL A 46 3.61 2.26 -8.47
CA VAL A 46 4.31 1.29 -9.33
C VAL A 46 5.67 1.85 -9.70
N GLY A 47 6.60 0.99 -10.13
CA GLY A 47 7.96 1.39 -10.47
C GLY A 47 8.90 1.36 -9.26
N ALA A 48 9.94 2.18 -9.26
CA ALA A 48 10.95 2.21 -8.23
C ALA A 48 10.56 3.09 -7.03
N PHE A 49 11.12 2.76 -5.88
CA PHE A 49 10.89 3.50 -4.63
C PHE A 49 11.30 4.98 -4.76
N ASP A 50 12.52 5.26 -5.25
CA ASP A 50 13.03 6.63 -5.37
C ASP A 50 12.20 7.47 -6.33
N ASP A 51 11.77 6.90 -7.46
CA ASP A 51 10.92 7.60 -8.44
C ASP A 51 9.59 8.04 -7.79
N CYS A 52 9.01 7.17 -6.99
CA CYS A 52 7.78 7.48 -6.25
C CYS A 52 8.02 8.63 -5.25
N ILE A 53 9.05 8.52 -4.42
CA ILE A 53 9.36 9.54 -3.41
C ILE A 53 9.68 10.89 -4.05
N GLN A 54 10.52 10.92 -5.08
CA GLN A 54 10.89 12.15 -5.79
C GLN A 54 9.69 12.82 -6.46
N ALA A 55 8.81 12.02 -7.08
CA ALA A 55 7.60 12.55 -7.71
C ALA A 55 6.62 13.14 -6.68
N LEU A 56 6.45 12.48 -5.52
CA LEU A 56 5.66 13.00 -4.41
C LEU A 56 6.26 14.28 -3.83
N GLN A 57 7.60 14.34 -3.67
CA GLN A 57 8.29 15.53 -3.18
C GLN A 57 8.13 16.72 -4.13
N LYS A 58 8.31 16.50 -5.43
CA LYS A 58 8.21 17.54 -6.47
C LYS A 58 6.84 18.23 -6.46
N GLN A 59 5.79 17.51 -6.07
CA GLN A 59 4.42 18.02 -6.02
C GLN A 59 3.97 18.40 -4.60
N ALA A 60 4.87 18.41 -3.61
CA ALA A 60 4.60 18.60 -2.19
C ALA A 60 3.57 17.58 -1.60
N LEU A 61 3.32 16.48 -2.29
CA LEU A 61 2.37 15.44 -1.86
C LEU A 61 2.96 14.53 -0.78
N LEU A 62 4.29 14.45 -0.66
CA LEU A 62 4.94 13.66 0.38
C LEU A 62 4.60 14.20 1.77
N GLU A 63 4.78 15.51 1.96
CA GLU A 63 4.47 16.17 3.24
C GLU A 63 2.95 16.23 3.49
N ALA A 64 2.16 16.49 2.47
CA ALA A 64 0.71 16.44 2.58
C ALA A 64 0.21 15.05 3.03
N SER A 65 0.86 13.97 2.56
CA SER A 65 0.55 12.61 2.98
C SER A 65 0.90 12.37 4.46
N ARG A 66 2.05 12.90 4.96
CA ARG A 66 2.41 12.82 6.38
C ARG A 66 1.38 13.53 7.27
N GLN A 67 1.06 14.76 6.93
CA GLN A 67 0.08 15.58 7.66
C GLN A 67 -1.30 14.92 7.66
N PHE A 68 -1.70 14.33 6.52
CA PHE A 68 -2.95 13.59 6.43
C PHE A 68 -2.96 12.38 7.38
N ILE A 69 -1.89 11.58 7.41
CA ILE A 69 -1.76 10.44 8.31
C ILE A 69 -1.83 10.89 9.77
N GLN A 70 -1.14 11.98 10.14
CA GLN A 70 -1.17 12.56 11.48
C GLN A 70 -2.56 13.05 11.90
N SER A 71 -3.44 13.35 10.96
CA SER A 71 -4.82 13.76 11.26
C SER A 71 -5.70 12.61 11.77
N GLY A 72 -5.20 11.35 11.78
CA GLY A 72 -5.95 10.17 12.21
C GLY A 72 -6.98 9.65 11.20
N ARG A 73 -7.08 10.27 10.03
CA ARG A 73 -8.00 9.82 8.96
C ARG A 73 -7.42 8.62 8.19
N PRO A 74 -8.28 7.72 7.66
CA PRO A 74 -7.84 6.48 7.02
C PRO A 74 -6.91 6.72 5.82
N PHE A 75 -5.76 6.04 5.82
CA PHE A 75 -4.78 6.06 4.75
C PHE A 75 -4.48 4.64 4.26
N LEU A 76 -4.47 4.42 2.93
CA LEU A 76 -4.15 3.15 2.31
C LEU A 76 -3.00 3.28 1.32
N GLY A 77 -1.85 2.66 1.62
CA GLY A 77 -0.74 2.49 0.68
C GLY A 77 -0.87 1.19 -0.13
N ILE A 78 -0.65 1.24 -1.46
CA ILE A 78 -0.71 0.06 -2.33
C ILE A 78 0.63 -0.10 -3.07
N CYS A 79 1.25 -1.27 -2.95
CA CYS A 79 2.49 -1.69 -3.60
C CYS A 79 3.65 -0.72 -3.29
N VAL A 80 4.14 0.09 -4.22
CA VAL A 80 5.17 1.10 -3.94
C VAL A 80 4.65 2.15 -2.94
N GLY A 81 3.35 2.47 -2.94
CA GLY A 81 2.74 3.32 -1.92
C GLY A 81 2.79 2.71 -0.50
N TYR A 82 2.81 1.39 -0.37
CA TYR A 82 3.11 0.70 0.89
C TYR A 82 4.58 0.86 1.26
N GLN A 83 5.47 0.63 0.30
CA GLN A 83 6.91 0.75 0.52
C GLN A 83 7.29 2.17 0.96
N ALA A 84 6.66 3.19 0.36
CA ALA A 84 6.89 4.60 0.67
C ALA A 84 6.61 4.99 2.13
N LEU A 85 5.85 4.19 2.90
CA LEU A 85 5.59 4.43 4.33
C LEU A 85 6.81 4.18 5.22
N PHE A 86 7.82 3.45 4.74
CA PHE A 86 9.03 3.10 5.48
C PHE A 86 10.13 4.15 5.34
N ASP A 87 11.22 3.98 6.12
CA ASP A 87 12.30 4.96 6.18
C ASP A 87 13.12 5.02 4.90
N LYS A 88 13.45 3.85 4.31
CA LYS A 88 14.39 3.72 3.20
C LYS A 88 14.21 2.44 2.40
N SER A 89 14.82 2.40 1.21
CA SER A 89 14.87 1.23 0.34
C SER A 89 16.32 0.81 0.06
N GLU A 90 16.53 -0.48 -0.20
CA GLU A 90 17.78 -1.02 -0.77
C GLU A 90 17.73 -1.12 -2.30
N GLU A 91 16.64 -0.63 -2.93
CA GLU A 91 16.46 -0.69 -4.37
C GLU A 91 17.45 0.24 -5.08
N PHE A 92 18.27 -0.31 -5.99
CA PHE A 92 19.22 0.45 -6.83
C PHE A 92 20.11 1.45 -6.06
N ASN A 93 20.55 1.10 -4.83
CA ASN A 93 21.28 2.01 -3.93
C ASN A 93 20.49 3.29 -3.63
N SER A 94 19.19 3.16 -3.40
CA SER A 94 18.29 4.26 -3.05
C SER A 94 18.89 5.20 -2.02
N CYS A 95 18.76 6.50 -2.27
CA CYS A 95 19.14 7.57 -1.35
C CYS A 95 17.91 8.35 -0.84
N ALA A 96 16.71 8.06 -1.36
CA ALA A 96 15.49 8.75 -0.95
C ALA A 96 15.03 8.29 0.43
N ALA A 97 14.66 9.26 1.27
CA ALA A 97 13.97 8.98 2.52
C ALA A 97 12.46 8.86 2.26
N GLY A 98 11.86 7.76 2.70
CA GLY A 98 10.42 7.57 2.59
C GLY A 98 9.61 8.50 3.51
N LEU A 99 8.35 8.17 3.72
CA LEU A 99 7.45 8.91 4.63
C LEU A 99 7.89 8.78 6.09
N GLY A 100 8.63 7.72 6.47
CA GLY A 100 9.08 7.49 7.85
C GLY A 100 7.93 7.26 8.83
N ILE A 101 6.81 6.73 8.37
CA ILE A 101 5.65 6.38 9.22
C ILE A 101 5.96 5.12 10.02
N PHE A 102 6.63 4.16 9.39
CA PHE A 102 7.05 2.90 10.01
C PHE A 102 8.56 2.75 9.93
N GLN A 103 9.18 2.43 11.07
CA GLN A 103 10.59 2.07 11.09
C GLN A 103 10.84 0.76 10.35
N GLY A 104 11.83 0.77 9.48
CA GLY A 104 12.20 -0.38 8.69
C GLY A 104 12.72 0.00 7.31
N LYS A 105 13.00 -1.02 6.53
CA LYS A 105 13.55 -0.85 5.18
C LYS A 105 12.84 -1.72 4.17
N VAL A 106 12.85 -1.28 2.93
CA VAL A 106 12.43 -2.08 1.78
C VAL A 106 13.64 -2.86 1.29
N VAL A 107 13.49 -4.19 1.21
CA VAL A 107 14.57 -5.12 0.85
C VAL A 107 14.19 -5.94 -0.38
N ARG A 108 15.19 -6.45 -1.11
CA ARG A 108 14.99 -7.33 -2.27
C ARG A 108 14.79 -8.77 -1.81
N PHE A 109 13.96 -9.54 -2.53
CA PHE A 109 13.95 -11.00 -2.36
C PHE A 109 15.35 -11.57 -2.58
N SER A 110 15.74 -12.49 -1.70
CA SER A 110 17.08 -13.10 -1.74
C SER A 110 17.34 -13.86 -3.04
N GLY A 111 16.27 -14.35 -3.69
CA GLY A 111 16.40 -15.20 -4.87
C GLY A 111 17.01 -16.56 -4.55
N GLY A 112 17.44 -17.26 -5.57
CA GLY A 112 18.06 -18.60 -5.43
C GLY A 112 17.05 -19.75 -5.58
N ASN A 113 17.57 -20.99 -5.66
CA ASN A 113 16.78 -22.23 -5.78
C ASN A 113 15.70 -22.19 -6.88
N GLY A 114 15.95 -21.48 -8.00
CA GLY A 114 15.00 -21.36 -9.11
C GLY A 114 13.87 -20.36 -8.87
N LEU A 115 13.87 -19.61 -7.76
CA LEU A 115 12.88 -18.59 -7.48
C LEU A 115 13.05 -17.42 -8.44
N LYS A 116 12.00 -17.10 -9.20
CA LYS A 116 11.99 -15.96 -10.11
C LYS A 116 11.73 -14.66 -9.34
N VAL A 117 12.57 -13.66 -9.56
CA VAL A 117 12.36 -12.29 -9.06
C VAL A 117 12.23 -11.37 -10.28
N PRO A 118 11.14 -10.61 -10.42
CA PRO A 118 10.07 -10.35 -9.44
C PRO A 118 9.12 -11.53 -9.19
N GLN A 119 8.46 -11.54 -8.01
CA GLN A 119 7.24 -12.29 -7.79
C GLN A 119 6.16 -11.66 -8.68
N ILE A 120 5.61 -12.45 -9.62
CA ILE A 120 4.48 -12.04 -10.48
C ILE A 120 3.45 -13.16 -10.45
N GLY A 121 2.25 -12.84 -9.96
CA GLY A 121 1.15 -13.78 -9.93
C GLY A 121 0.35 -13.79 -8.64
N TRP A 122 -0.46 -14.84 -8.50
CA TRP A 122 -1.35 -15.04 -7.36
C TRP A 122 -0.63 -15.79 -6.25
N ASN A 123 -0.80 -15.30 -5.01
CA ASN A 123 -0.28 -15.97 -3.82
C ASN A 123 -1.23 -15.76 -2.64
N GLN A 124 -1.08 -16.57 -1.61
CA GLN A 124 -1.98 -16.64 -0.47
C GLN A 124 -1.61 -15.64 0.63
N LEU A 125 -2.65 -15.19 1.34
CA LEU A 125 -2.51 -14.38 2.55
C LEU A 125 -2.64 -15.25 3.79
N ASP A 126 -1.66 -15.17 4.68
CA ASP A 126 -1.77 -15.61 6.07
C ASP A 126 -2.14 -14.39 6.92
N ILE A 127 -3.38 -14.37 7.46
CA ILE A 127 -3.89 -13.25 8.27
C ILE A 127 -3.40 -13.43 9.71
N VAL A 128 -2.37 -12.66 10.08
CA VAL A 128 -1.76 -12.74 11.42
C VAL A 128 -2.33 -11.73 12.42
N LYS A 129 -3.13 -10.76 11.94
CA LYS A 129 -3.82 -9.76 12.77
C LYS A 129 -5.33 -9.76 12.45
N PRO A 130 -6.10 -10.74 12.98
CA PRO A 130 -7.51 -10.93 12.61
C PRO A 130 -8.42 -9.73 12.90
N GLY A 131 -8.03 -8.87 13.86
CA GLY A 131 -8.76 -7.64 14.19
C GLY A 131 -8.61 -6.53 13.15
N CYS A 132 -7.76 -6.67 12.13
CA CYS A 132 -7.60 -5.66 11.10
C CYS A 132 -8.89 -5.47 10.31
N PRO A 133 -9.52 -4.28 10.35
CA PRO A 133 -10.81 -4.05 9.72
C PRO A 133 -10.76 -4.19 8.20
N LEU A 134 -9.58 -4.02 7.59
CA LEU A 134 -9.38 -4.15 6.15
C LEU A 134 -9.67 -5.59 5.67
N PHE A 135 -9.42 -6.60 6.51
CA PHE A 135 -9.60 -8.02 6.17
C PHE A 135 -10.93 -8.61 6.65
N ARG A 136 -11.86 -7.79 7.11
CA ARG A 136 -13.18 -8.27 7.54
C ARG A 136 -13.91 -9.01 6.41
N GLY A 137 -14.30 -10.26 6.67
CA GLY A 137 -14.96 -11.13 5.68
C GLY A 137 -14.02 -11.74 4.62
N ILE A 138 -12.70 -11.64 4.83
CA ILE A 138 -11.67 -12.28 3.99
C ILE A 138 -11.06 -13.42 4.81
N ALA A 139 -11.09 -14.63 4.26
CA ALA A 139 -10.52 -15.80 4.92
C ALA A 139 -9.00 -15.86 4.73
N GLY A 140 -8.28 -16.43 5.71
CA GLY A 140 -6.89 -16.85 5.54
C GLY A 140 -6.77 -17.83 4.38
N GLY A 141 -5.64 -17.84 3.68
CA GLY A 141 -5.43 -18.61 2.47
C GLY A 141 -6.06 -18.00 1.21
N SER A 142 -6.72 -16.84 1.30
CA SER A 142 -7.25 -16.13 0.13
C SER A 142 -6.13 -15.71 -0.82
N TYR A 143 -6.34 -15.89 -2.13
CA TYR A 143 -5.38 -15.51 -3.15
C TYR A 143 -5.55 -14.05 -3.56
N VAL A 144 -4.41 -13.35 -3.68
CA VAL A 144 -4.29 -11.98 -4.17
C VAL A 144 -3.14 -11.85 -5.18
N TYR A 145 -3.14 -10.80 -5.97
CA TYR A 145 -2.17 -10.61 -7.04
C TYR A 145 -0.98 -9.76 -6.59
N PHE A 146 0.22 -10.30 -6.79
CA PHE A 146 1.51 -9.66 -6.52
C PHE A 146 2.27 -9.36 -7.81
N VAL A 147 3.02 -8.27 -7.82
CA VAL A 147 4.04 -7.97 -8.85
C VAL A 147 5.10 -7.06 -8.21
N HIS A 148 6.17 -7.66 -7.63
CA HIS A 148 7.22 -6.91 -6.95
C HIS A 148 8.51 -7.71 -6.81
N SER A 149 9.65 -7.00 -6.77
CA SER A 149 10.98 -7.55 -6.48
C SER A 149 11.45 -7.23 -5.05
N PHE A 150 10.84 -6.19 -4.46
CA PHE A 150 11.18 -5.65 -3.14
C PHE A 150 9.95 -5.66 -2.24
N PHE A 151 10.19 -5.75 -0.94
CA PHE A 151 9.14 -5.75 0.08
C PHE A 151 9.62 -5.07 1.37
N PRO A 152 8.73 -4.43 2.14
CA PRO A 152 9.07 -3.85 3.43
C PRO A 152 9.39 -4.92 4.48
N LYS A 153 10.43 -4.64 5.28
CA LYS A 153 10.81 -5.39 6.47
C LYS A 153 10.64 -4.49 7.71
N PRO A 154 9.46 -4.50 8.33
CA PRO A 154 9.20 -3.71 9.53
C PRO A 154 10.13 -4.08 10.68
N VAL A 155 10.57 -3.09 11.47
CA VAL A 155 11.27 -3.32 12.75
C VAL A 155 10.29 -3.82 13.81
N ASP A 156 9.09 -3.23 13.86
CA ASP A 156 8.02 -3.67 14.75
C ASP A 156 7.12 -4.69 14.06
N PRO A 157 7.16 -5.97 14.48
CA PRO A 157 6.32 -7.00 13.89
C PRO A 157 4.82 -6.88 14.26
N SER A 158 4.47 -6.07 15.26
CA SER A 158 3.09 -5.89 15.71
C SER A 158 2.21 -5.17 14.70
N ILE A 159 2.81 -4.42 13.77
CA ILE A 159 2.07 -3.74 12.70
C ILE A 159 1.69 -4.67 11.54
N VAL A 160 2.30 -5.87 11.45
CA VAL A 160 2.05 -6.81 10.35
C VAL A 160 0.62 -7.36 10.46
N ALA A 161 -0.17 -7.16 9.42
CA ALA A 161 -1.55 -7.64 9.36
C ALA A 161 -1.67 -8.95 8.58
N THR A 162 -0.90 -9.11 7.50
CA THR A 162 -0.79 -10.39 6.78
C THR A 162 0.64 -10.70 6.42
N ARG A 163 0.92 -12.01 6.30
CA ARG A 163 2.16 -12.53 5.73
C ARG A 163 1.88 -13.33 4.47
N THR A 164 2.90 -13.46 3.65
CA THR A 164 2.88 -14.29 2.44
C THR A 164 4.26 -14.94 2.29
N THR A 165 4.29 -16.18 1.79
CA THR A 165 5.55 -16.89 1.55
C THR A 165 5.84 -16.98 0.05
N TYR A 166 7.03 -16.51 -0.33
CA TYR A 166 7.56 -16.61 -1.69
C TYR A 166 9.08 -16.83 -1.60
N GLY A 167 9.49 -18.09 -1.42
CA GLY A 167 10.86 -18.44 -1.05
C GLY A 167 11.21 -18.08 0.40
N GLU A 168 10.87 -16.90 0.81
CA GLU A 168 10.92 -16.39 2.18
C GLU A 168 9.56 -15.81 2.59
N THR A 169 9.31 -15.71 3.90
CA THR A 169 8.07 -15.11 4.42
C THR A 169 8.26 -13.63 4.62
N PHE A 170 7.35 -12.81 4.08
CA PHE A 170 7.40 -11.37 4.17
C PHE A 170 6.08 -10.74 4.66
N ALA A 171 6.14 -9.51 5.15
CA ALA A 171 4.98 -8.72 5.51
C ALA A 171 4.24 -8.27 4.23
N SER A 172 3.15 -8.94 3.89
CA SER A 172 2.35 -8.62 2.70
C SER A 172 1.33 -7.52 2.92
N SER A 173 1.04 -7.18 4.18
CA SER A 173 0.31 -5.98 4.57
C SER A 173 0.63 -5.56 6.00
N VAL A 174 0.37 -4.29 6.30
CA VAL A 174 0.48 -3.73 7.65
C VAL A 174 -0.79 -2.96 8.02
N TRP A 175 -1.01 -2.86 9.33
CA TRP A 175 -2.03 -2.01 9.93
C TRP A 175 -1.56 -1.47 11.29
N CYS A 176 -1.59 -0.16 11.42
CA CYS A 176 -1.40 0.56 12.67
C CYS A 176 -2.34 1.77 12.67
N ASP A 177 -3.18 1.86 13.67
CA ASP A 177 -4.18 2.92 13.84
C ASP A 177 -4.99 3.19 12.56
N ASN A 178 -4.81 4.36 11.96
CA ASN A 178 -5.49 4.79 10.74
C ASN A 178 -4.75 4.43 9.45
N VAL A 179 -3.55 3.82 9.54
CA VAL A 179 -2.71 3.50 8.39
C VAL A 179 -2.81 2.02 8.03
N PHE A 180 -3.18 1.78 6.79
CA PHE A 180 -3.27 0.47 6.15
C PHE A 180 -2.36 0.44 4.95
N ALA A 181 -1.74 -0.70 4.68
CA ALA A 181 -1.01 -0.84 3.42
C ALA A 181 -0.89 -2.30 2.97
N THR A 182 -0.80 -2.50 1.65
CA THR A 182 -0.70 -3.82 1.02
C THR A 182 0.41 -3.84 -0.02
N GLN A 183 1.22 -4.90 -0.03
CA GLN A 183 2.20 -5.15 -1.10
C GLN A 183 1.53 -5.65 -2.37
N PHE A 184 0.45 -6.39 -2.23
CA PHE A 184 -0.36 -6.84 -3.35
C PHE A 184 -1.27 -5.72 -3.87
N HIS A 185 -1.82 -5.96 -5.06
CA HIS A 185 -2.71 -5.04 -5.76
C HIS A 185 -4.19 -5.44 -5.55
N PRO A 186 -4.93 -4.78 -4.63
CA PRO A 186 -6.34 -5.08 -4.42
C PRO A 186 -7.16 -4.90 -5.70
N GLU A 187 -6.84 -3.87 -6.49
CA GLU A 187 -7.52 -3.55 -7.75
C GLU A 187 -7.35 -4.65 -8.83
N LYS A 188 -6.36 -5.55 -8.65
CA LYS A 188 -6.11 -6.70 -9.52
C LYS A 188 -6.49 -8.04 -8.88
N SER A 189 -6.95 -8.03 -7.62
CA SER A 189 -7.21 -9.23 -6.81
C SER A 189 -8.67 -9.67 -6.82
N GLN A 190 -9.41 -9.36 -7.89
CA GLN A 190 -10.79 -9.79 -8.14
C GLN A 190 -11.71 -9.56 -6.94
N ARG A 191 -12.53 -10.56 -6.54
CA ARG A 191 -13.50 -10.46 -5.46
C ARG A 191 -12.85 -10.15 -4.10
N ILE A 192 -11.71 -10.75 -3.81
CA ILE A 192 -10.99 -10.53 -2.53
C ILE A 192 -10.50 -9.09 -2.43
N GLY A 193 -9.87 -8.58 -3.50
CA GLY A 193 -9.41 -7.20 -3.55
C GLY A 193 -10.55 -6.17 -3.49
N LEU A 194 -11.67 -6.45 -4.16
CA LEU A 194 -12.86 -5.58 -4.08
C LEU A 194 -13.47 -5.58 -2.67
N GLN A 195 -13.49 -6.73 -1.97
CA GLN A 195 -13.94 -6.78 -0.58
C GLN A 195 -13.04 -5.95 0.33
N LEU A 196 -11.71 -6.02 0.15
CA LEU A 196 -10.75 -5.21 0.88
C LEU A 196 -10.97 -3.72 0.64
N LEU A 197 -11.10 -3.29 -0.63
CA LEU A 197 -11.37 -1.89 -0.96
C LEU A 197 -12.72 -1.42 -0.41
N LYS A 198 -13.76 -2.27 -0.44
CA LYS A 198 -15.06 -1.99 0.20
C LYS A 198 -14.91 -1.75 1.70
N ASN A 199 -14.14 -2.59 2.38
CA ASN A 199 -13.87 -2.43 3.82
C ASN A 199 -13.17 -1.09 4.10
N PHE A 200 -12.20 -0.68 3.27
CA PHE A 200 -11.55 0.62 3.39
C PHE A 200 -12.51 1.78 3.16
N VAL A 201 -13.39 1.69 2.16
CA VAL A 201 -14.44 2.70 1.89
C VAL A 201 -15.39 2.86 3.08
N GLU A 202 -15.73 1.76 3.76
CA GLU A 202 -16.58 1.82 4.97
C GLU A 202 -15.86 2.51 6.15
N LEU A 203 -14.53 2.38 6.26
CA LEU A 203 -13.75 3.15 7.25
C LEU A 203 -13.77 4.65 6.96
N ALA A 204 -13.71 5.03 5.68
CA ALA A 204 -13.75 6.43 5.24
C ALA A 204 -15.11 7.13 5.47
N LYS A 205 -16.18 6.37 5.78
CA LYS A 205 -17.51 6.92 6.06
C LYS A 205 -17.74 7.26 7.53
N ARG A 206 -16.88 6.74 8.41
CA ARG A 206 -16.93 6.98 9.87
C ARG A 206 -16.28 8.30 10.22
#